data_60e3bb0239b7d9958230384781ffdd32
#
_entry.id   60e3bb0239b7d9958230384781ffdd32
#
_cell.length_a   1.000
_cell.length_b   1.000
_cell.length_c   1.000
_cell.angle_alpha   90.00
_cell.angle_beta   90.00
_cell.angle_gamma   90.00
#
_symmetry.space_group_name_H-M   'P 1'
#
loop_
_entity.id
_entity.type
_entity.pdbx_description
1 polymer ?
#
loop_
_entity_poly.entity_id
_entity_poly.type
_entity_poly.pdbx_seq_one_letter_code
_entity_poly.pdbx_strand_id
1 'polypeptide(L)'
;MIVGQKVGYARVSTNTQDLGLQRDKLSDCDRIFEEKVSGRRGAPRPALQEALAYVRNGDVFVVTKLDRLARSVHDLMQITQTLQDKNCDLQVLDQELDTSTPTGRLIFHVLAVIGEFERELITERINEGRKRAMAAGVKFGRKPKLSKQEEESLASWIKEETLSKQELAEKFNVSVTTVYRRIATLKKSEV
;
A
#
# COMPACT_ATOMS: atom_id res chain seq x y z
N MET A 1 11.58 -37.82 -9.68
CA MET A 1 10.69 -36.78 -9.08
C MET A 1 11.61 -35.77 -8.44
N ILE A 2 11.59 -34.53 -8.91
CA ILE A 2 12.31 -33.42 -8.26
C ILE A 2 11.49 -33.11 -7.02
N VAL A 3 11.99 -33.47 -5.85
CA VAL A 3 11.38 -33.01 -4.58
C VAL A 3 11.61 -31.51 -4.51
N GLY A 4 10.54 -30.74 -4.43
CA GLY A 4 10.64 -29.28 -4.31
C GLY A 4 11.37 -28.88 -3.03
N GLN A 5 12.03 -27.74 -3.06
CA GLN A 5 12.74 -27.20 -1.91
C GLN A 5 11.76 -26.53 -0.93
N LYS A 6 12.10 -26.57 0.36
CA LYS A 6 11.45 -25.76 1.38
C LYS A 6 12.18 -24.43 1.52
N VAL A 7 11.51 -23.33 1.19
CA VAL A 7 12.07 -21.99 1.24
C VAL A 7 11.43 -21.23 2.39
N GLY A 8 12.20 -20.97 3.44
CA GLY A 8 11.75 -20.28 4.65
C GLY A 8 11.84 -18.76 4.51
N TYR A 9 10.86 -18.05 5.07
CA TYR A 9 10.93 -16.60 5.24
C TYR A 9 10.67 -16.19 6.69
N ALA A 10 11.60 -15.42 7.25
CA ALA A 10 11.52 -14.90 8.60
C ALA A 10 11.55 -13.37 8.61
N ARG A 11 10.58 -12.75 9.29
CA ARG A 11 10.54 -11.29 9.46
C ARG A 11 10.49 -10.90 10.92
N VAL A 12 11.39 -10.02 11.32
CA VAL A 12 11.40 -9.44 12.66
C VAL A 12 11.34 -7.92 12.61
N SER A 13 10.77 -7.34 13.65
CA SER A 13 10.97 -5.93 13.96
C SER A 13 12.39 -5.76 14.53
N THR A 14 12.66 -4.82 15.37
CA THR A 14 13.99 -4.55 15.95
C THR A 14 14.48 -5.58 16.97
N ASN A 15 13.66 -6.54 17.39
CA ASN A 15 13.99 -7.48 18.48
C ASN A 15 14.68 -8.75 17.94
N THR A 16 15.96 -8.92 18.24
CA THR A 16 16.79 -10.04 17.74
C THR A 16 16.42 -11.41 18.33
N GLN A 17 15.79 -11.48 19.51
CA GLN A 17 15.35 -12.74 20.11
C GLN A 17 14.26 -13.44 19.30
N ASP A 18 13.38 -12.69 18.67
CA ASP A 18 12.28 -13.22 17.85
C ASP A 18 12.79 -13.86 16.54
N LEU A 19 13.97 -13.44 16.06
CA LEU A 19 14.58 -14.02 14.85
C LEU A 19 15.16 -15.41 15.12
N GLY A 20 15.80 -15.62 16.28
CA GLY A 20 16.33 -16.93 16.65
C GLY A 20 15.23 -17.98 16.71
N LEU A 21 14.12 -17.68 17.39
CA LEU A 21 12.96 -18.58 17.51
C LEU A 21 12.32 -18.91 16.15
N GLN A 22 12.26 -17.93 15.22
CA GLN A 22 11.75 -18.21 13.88
C GLN A 22 12.72 -19.07 13.07
N ARG A 23 14.02 -18.84 13.22
CA ARG A 23 15.06 -19.60 12.55
C ARG A 23 15.07 -21.07 12.99
N ASP A 24 14.92 -21.32 14.30
CA ASP A 24 14.83 -22.66 14.86
C ASP A 24 13.63 -23.42 14.29
N LYS A 25 12.47 -22.76 14.16
CA LYS A 25 11.27 -23.35 13.55
C LYS A 25 11.41 -23.61 12.05
N LEU A 26 12.22 -22.81 11.37
CA LEU A 26 12.50 -22.92 9.93
C LEU A 26 13.75 -23.76 9.62
N SER A 27 14.33 -24.44 10.60
CA SER A 27 15.57 -25.22 10.46
C SER A 27 15.48 -26.31 9.39
N ASP A 28 14.27 -26.85 9.13
CA ASP A 28 14.02 -27.84 8.09
C ASP A 28 13.92 -27.27 6.67
N CYS A 29 14.07 -25.95 6.52
CA CYS A 29 14.08 -25.31 5.21
C CYS A 29 15.47 -25.39 4.56
N ASP A 30 15.51 -25.67 3.26
CA ASP A 30 16.75 -25.72 2.47
C ASP A 30 17.41 -24.35 2.37
N ARG A 31 16.59 -23.28 2.40
CA ARG A 31 17.05 -21.89 2.39
C ARG A 31 16.12 -21.00 3.18
N ILE A 32 16.68 -20.06 3.95
CA ILE A 32 15.93 -19.11 4.74
C ILE A 32 16.29 -17.67 4.30
N PHE A 33 15.27 -16.86 4.01
CA PHE A 33 15.40 -15.44 3.75
C PHE A 33 14.96 -14.65 4.98
N GLU A 34 15.84 -13.80 5.48
CA GLU A 34 15.61 -13.07 6.73
C GLU A 34 15.47 -11.58 6.50
N GLU A 35 14.51 -10.95 7.15
CA GLU A 35 14.24 -9.53 7.01
C GLU A 35 14.10 -8.83 8.36
N LYS A 36 14.89 -7.79 8.55
CA LYS A 36 14.80 -6.90 9.72
C LYS A 36 14.14 -5.60 9.29
N VAL A 37 12.82 -5.52 9.38
CA VAL A 37 12.05 -4.33 8.94
C VAL A 37 10.97 -4.00 9.93
N SER A 38 10.82 -2.70 10.24
CA SER A 38 9.70 -2.21 11.03
C SER A 38 8.35 -2.55 10.36
N GLY A 39 7.32 -2.85 11.17
CA GLY A 39 5.97 -3.20 10.69
C GLY A 39 5.22 -2.05 9.97
N ARG A 40 5.88 -0.92 9.66
CA ARG A 40 5.26 0.22 8.96
C ARG A 40 4.78 -0.20 7.58
N ARG A 41 3.54 0.17 7.25
CA ARG A 41 3.01 0.03 5.89
C ARG A 41 3.92 0.78 4.91
N GLY A 42 4.25 0.12 3.79
CA GLY A 42 5.07 0.71 2.73
C GLY A 42 6.59 0.58 2.89
N ALA A 43 7.12 0.06 4.01
CA ALA A 43 8.55 -0.22 4.09
C ALA A 43 8.93 -1.33 3.09
N PRO A 44 10.03 -1.17 2.31
CA PRO A 44 10.47 -2.18 1.36
C PRO A 44 10.82 -3.49 2.06
N ARG A 45 10.58 -4.62 1.38
CA ARG A 45 10.87 -5.98 1.86
C ARG A 45 11.75 -6.71 0.85
N PRO A 46 13.02 -6.33 0.73
CA PRO A 46 13.91 -6.92 -0.27
C PRO A 46 14.07 -8.44 -0.08
N ALA A 47 14.20 -8.94 1.14
CA ALA A 47 14.33 -10.37 1.38
C ALA A 47 13.07 -11.16 0.99
N LEU A 48 11.87 -10.61 1.19
CA LEU A 48 10.65 -11.23 0.69
C LEU A 48 10.63 -11.28 -0.84
N GLN A 49 11.01 -10.18 -1.50
CA GLN A 49 11.08 -10.15 -2.97
C GLN A 49 12.09 -11.15 -3.52
N GLU A 50 13.25 -11.27 -2.88
CA GLU A 50 14.25 -12.26 -3.23
C GLU A 50 13.72 -13.68 -3.02
N ALA A 51 13.05 -13.96 -1.90
CA ALA A 51 12.47 -15.26 -1.61
C ALA A 51 11.40 -15.64 -2.65
N LEU A 52 10.48 -14.70 -2.96
CA LEU A 52 9.46 -14.90 -3.98
C LEU A 52 10.05 -15.06 -5.39
N ALA A 53 11.16 -14.40 -5.70
CA ALA A 53 11.86 -14.58 -6.96
C ALA A 53 12.55 -15.95 -7.04
N TYR A 54 13.08 -16.42 -5.92
CA TYR A 54 13.87 -17.65 -5.80
C TYR A 54 13.04 -18.92 -5.98
N VAL A 55 11.81 -18.96 -5.41
CA VAL A 55 10.95 -20.17 -5.46
C VAL A 55 10.55 -20.56 -6.88
N ARG A 56 10.43 -21.85 -7.09
CA ARG A 56 10.15 -22.51 -8.38
C ARG A 56 8.97 -23.45 -8.26
N ASN A 57 8.53 -23.98 -9.40
CA ASN A 57 7.47 -24.98 -9.45
C ASN A 57 7.78 -26.19 -8.57
N GLY A 58 6.86 -26.54 -7.69
CA GLY A 58 6.95 -27.66 -6.76
C GLY A 58 7.65 -27.35 -5.43
N ASP A 59 8.16 -26.11 -5.24
CA ASP A 59 8.72 -25.70 -3.96
C ASP A 59 7.61 -25.41 -2.94
N VAL A 60 7.98 -25.39 -1.65
CA VAL A 60 7.09 -25.03 -0.54
C VAL A 60 7.65 -23.77 0.13
N PHE A 61 6.86 -22.71 0.13
CA PHE A 61 7.20 -21.48 0.84
C PHE A 61 6.75 -21.58 2.30
N VAL A 62 7.68 -21.50 3.24
CA VAL A 62 7.44 -21.78 4.65
C VAL A 62 7.58 -20.50 5.49
N VAL A 63 6.59 -20.23 6.32
CA VAL A 63 6.62 -19.12 7.30
C VAL A 63 6.17 -19.60 8.67
N THR A 64 6.58 -18.94 9.72
CA THR A 64 6.14 -19.31 11.08
C THR A 64 4.71 -18.87 11.34
N LYS A 65 4.34 -17.64 10.92
CA LYS A 65 3.00 -17.06 11.11
C LYS A 65 2.61 -16.18 9.92
N LEU A 66 1.29 -16.05 9.66
CA LEU A 66 0.77 -15.18 8.60
C LEU A 66 1.13 -13.70 8.81
N ASP A 67 1.15 -13.22 10.06
CA ASP A 67 1.51 -11.83 10.37
C ASP A 67 3.01 -11.55 10.11
N ARG A 68 3.85 -12.56 10.03
CA ARG A 68 5.25 -12.44 9.59
C ARG A 68 5.35 -12.33 8.07
N LEU A 69 4.48 -12.99 7.34
CA LEU A 69 4.44 -12.96 5.89
C LEU A 69 3.80 -11.66 5.37
N ALA A 70 2.61 -11.36 5.83
CA ALA A 70 1.81 -10.27 5.30
C ALA A 70 1.49 -9.19 6.34
N ARG A 71 1.28 -7.96 5.87
CA ARG A 71 0.90 -6.79 6.69
C ARG A 71 -0.58 -6.44 6.57
N SER A 72 -1.28 -7.09 5.66
CA SER A 72 -2.72 -6.98 5.44
C SER A 72 -3.19 -8.19 4.64
N VAL A 73 -4.49 -8.43 4.63
CA VAL A 73 -5.08 -9.50 3.82
C VAL A 73 -4.79 -9.28 2.33
N HIS A 74 -4.88 -8.07 1.84
CA HIS A 74 -4.53 -7.75 0.46
C HIS A 74 -3.08 -8.11 0.11
N ASP A 75 -2.15 -7.81 1.01
CA ASP A 75 -0.74 -8.18 0.87
C ASP A 75 -0.56 -9.71 0.85
N LEU A 76 -1.30 -10.42 1.72
CA LEU A 76 -1.32 -11.87 1.75
C LEU A 76 -1.81 -12.46 0.42
N MET A 77 -2.91 -11.92 -0.12
CA MET A 77 -3.45 -12.37 -1.40
C MET A 77 -2.48 -12.16 -2.56
N GLN A 78 -1.79 -11.02 -2.62
CA GLN A 78 -0.78 -10.78 -3.65
C GLN A 78 0.38 -11.77 -3.57
N ILE A 79 0.85 -12.06 -2.35
CA ILE A 79 1.94 -13.01 -2.14
C ILE A 79 1.50 -14.42 -2.56
N THR A 80 0.32 -14.85 -2.12
CA THR A 80 -0.19 -16.18 -2.48
C THR A 80 -0.50 -16.33 -3.95
N GLN A 81 -1.03 -15.30 -4.60
CA GLN A 81 -1.21 -15.33 -6.05
C GLN A 81 0.14 -15.55 -6.75
N THR A 82 1.18 -14.82 -6.31
CA THR A 82 2.54 -14.99 -6.84
C THR A 82 3.08 -16.43 -6.64
N LEU A 83 2.79 -17.05 -5.50
CA LEU A 83 3.19 -18.43 -5.24
C LEU A 83 2.39 -19.43 -6.10
N GLN A 84 1.08 -19.21 -6.24
CA GLN A 84 0.20 -20.03 -7.10
C GLN A 84 0.61 -19.95 -8.57
N ASP A 85 0.91 -18.77 -9.09
CA ASP A 85 1.38 -18.57 -10.46
C ASP A 85 2.69 -19.35 -10.76
N LYS A 86 3.46 -19.60 -9.70
CA LYS A 86 4.69 -20.42 -9.75
C LYS A 86 4.46 -21.91 -9.41
N ASN A 87 3.22 -22.30 -9.13
CA ASN A 87 2.89 -23.65 -8.59
C ASN A 87 3.72 -23.98 -7.35
N CYS A 88 3.85 -23.03 -6.44
CA CYS A 88 4.54 -23.16 -5.17
C CYS A 88 3.50 -23.18 -4.05
N ASP A 89 3.59 -24.14 -3.13
CA ASP A 89 2.69 -24.22 -1.98
C ASP A 89 3.15 -23.31 -0.85
N LEU A 90 2.19 -22.91 0.02
CA LEU A 90 2.44 -22.12 1.23
C LEU A 90 2.19 -22.98 2.47
N GLN A 91 3.17 -23.03 3.35
CA GLN A 91 3.04 -23.65 4.67
C GLN A 91 3.25 -22.62 5.78
N VAL A 92 2.30 -22.58 6.73
CA VAL A 92 2.34 -21.71 7.91
C VAL A 92 2.38 -22.57 9.16
N LEU A 93 3.52 -22.59 9.83
CA LEU A 93 3.81 -23.58 10.87
C LEU A 93 2.90 -23.42 12.10
N ASP A 94 2.79 -22.23 12.66
CA ASP A 94 2.05 -21.99 13.92
C ASP A 94 0.52 -22.09 13.78
N GLN A 95 -0.01 -21.92 12.55
CA GLN A 95 -1.43 -22.09 12.25
C GLN A 95 -1.75 -23.43 11.59
N GLU A 96 -0.77 -24.30 11.41
CA GLU A 96 -0.91 -25.62 10.76
C GLU A 96 -1.63 -25.53 9.40
N LEU A 97 -1.40 -24.40 8.67
CA LEU A 97 -1.96 -24.19 7.35
C LEU A 97 -0.99 -24.69 6.28
N ASP A 98 -1.49 -25.53 5.38
CA ASP A 98 -0.70 -26.10 4.29
C ASP A 98 -1.55 -26.12 3.01
N THR A 99 -1.19 -25.27 2.03
CA THR A 99 -1.95 -25.16 0.77
C THR A 99 -1.68 -26.34 -0.18
N SER A 100 -0.75 -27.24 0.12
CA SER A 100 -0.60 -28.49 -0.62
C SER A 100 -1.81 -29.41 -0.40
N THR A 101 -2.52 -29.26 0.75
CA THR A 101 -3.71 -30.03 1.07
C THR A 101 -4.99 -29.37 0.57
N PRO A 102 -6.02 -30.11 0.15
CA PRO A 102 -7.30 -29.53 -0.24
C PRO A 102 -7.96 -28.70 0.88
N THR A 103 -7.88 -29.16 2.11
CA THR A 103 -8.41 -28.47 3.30
C THR A 103 -7.68 -27.17 3.58
N GLY A 104 -6.35 -27.16 3.51
CA GLY A 104 -5.55 -25.95 3.68
C GLY A 104 -5.83 -24.92 2.59
N ARG A 105 -5.97 -25.33 1.34
CA ARG A 105 -6.41 -24.44 0.25
C ARG A 105 -7.80 -23.84 0.53
N LEU A 106 -8.75 -24.65 0.95
CA LEU A 106 -10.10 -24.15 1.29
C LEU A 106 -10.06 -23.12 2.40
N ILE A 107 -9.39 -23.41 3.51
CA ILE A 107 -9.24 -22.48 4.65
C ILE A 107 -8.59 -21.18 4.17
N PHE A 108 -7.56 -21.30 3.35
CA PHE A 108 -6.86 -20.12 2.81
C PHE A 108 -7.77 -19.24 1.95
N HIS A 109 -8.58 -19.83 1.07
CA HIS A 109 -9.57 -19.10 0.26
C HIS A 109 -10.64 -18.44 1.13
N VAL A 110 -11.12 -19.10 2.18
CA VAL A 110 -12.09 -18.51 3.13
C VAL A 110 -11.49 -17.29 3.83
N LEU A 111 -10.24 -17.38 4.32
CA LEU A 111 -9.56 -16.23 4.94
C LEU A 111 -9.39 -15.07 3.96
N ALA A 112 -9.08 -15.35 2.69
CA ALA A 112 -8.98 -14.35 1.65
C ALA A 112 -10.31 -13.61 1.42
N VAL A 113 -11.41 -14.35 1.30
CA VAL A 113 -12.76 -13.77 1.11
C VAL A 113 -13.19 -12.91 2.33
N ILE A 114 -12.93 -13.39 3.55
CA ILE A 114 -13.24 -12.61 4.77
C ILE A 114 -12.47 -11.27 4.77
N GLY A 115 -11.22 -11.30 4.37
CA GLY A 115 -10.42 -10.07 4.35
C GLY A 115 -10.81 -9.09 3.24
N GLU A 116 -11.30 -9.57 2.10
CA GLU A 116 -11.91 -8.69 1.08
C GLU A 116 -13.19 -8.05 1.62
N PHE A 117 -14.04 -8.83 2.23
CA PHE A 117 -15.28 -8.35 2.84
C PHE A 117 -15.03 -7.28 3.91
N GLU A 118 -14.07 -7.51 4.83
CA GLU A 118 -13.69 -6.49 5.82
C GLU A 118 -13.21 -5.20 5.17
N ARG A 119 -12.45 -5.29 4.08
CA ARG A 119 -11.96 -4.12 3.34
C ARG A 119 -13.10 -3.36 2.67
N GLU A 120 -14.07 -4.07 2.10
CA GLU A 120 -15.26 -3.46 1.50
C GLU A 120 -16.08 -2.70 2.55
N LEU A 121 -16.33 -3.30 3.71
CA LEU A 121 -17.02 -2.65 4.82
C LEU A 121 -16.30 -1.38 5.31
N ILE A 122 -14.97 -1.42 5.41
CA ILE A 122 -14.17 -0.24 5.79
C ILE A 122 -14.32 0.86 4.72
N THR A 123 -14.25 0.50 3.45
CA THR A 123 -14.36 1.43 2.32
C THR A 123 -15.76 2.06 2.28
N GLU A 124 -16.80 1.28 2.51
CA GLU A 124 -18.19 1.75 2.60
C GLU A 124 -18.35 2.78 3.73
N ARG A 125 -17.89 2.47 4.93
CA ARG A 125 -17.92 3.40 6.07
C ARG A 125 -17.17 4.72 5.78
N ILE A 126 -16.01 4.64 5.14
CA ILE A 126 -15.24 5.83 4.73
C ILE A 126 -16.03 6.66 3.72
N ASN A 127 -16.64 6.01 2.73
CA ASN A 127 -17.43 6.69 1.70
C ASN A 127 -18.69 7.34 2.29
N GLU A 128 -19.39 6.67 3.20
CA GLU A 128 -20.52 7.26 3.92
C GLU A 128 -20.09 8.46 4.75
N GLY A 129 -19.01 8.32 5.53
CA GLY A 129 -18.44 9.44 6.31
C GLY A 129 -18.08 10.63 5.43
N ARG A 130 -17.48 10.35 4.25
CA ARG A 130 -17.15 11.38 3.25
C ARG A 130 -18.40 12.05 2.69
N LYS A 131 -19.45 11.30 2.36
CA LYS A 131 -20.74 11.85 1.87
C LYS A 131 -21.36 12.76 2.92
N ARG A 132 -21.42 12.33 4.18
CA ARG A 132 -21.95 13.14 5.30
C ARG A 132 -21.16 14.44 5.48
N ALA A 133 -19.83 14.36 5.46
CA ALA A 133 -18.97 15.53 5.57
C ALA A 133 -19.13 16.51 4.37
N MET A 134 -19.29 15.99 3.15
CA MET A 134 -19.60 16.80 1.96
C MET A 134 -20.96 17.49 2.09
N ALA A 135 -21.98 16.79 2.58
CA ALA A 135 -23.31 17.36 2.85
C ALA A 135 -23.26 18.45 3.94
N ALA A 136 -22.34 18.33 4.90
CA ALA A 136 -22.05 19.34 5.92
C ALA A 136 -21.15 20.50 5.41
N GLY A 137 -20.86 20.57 4.10
CA GLY A 137 -20.07 21.65 3.49
C GLY A 137 -18.55 21.47 3.55
N VAL A 138 -18.04 20.33 4.03
CA VAL A 138 -16.60 20.06 4.06
C VAL A 138 -16.10 19.83 2.64
N LYS A 139 -15.16 20.63 2.19
CA LYS A 139 -14.50 20.49 0.89
C LYS A 139 -13.29 19.55 1.02
N PHE A 140 -13.31 18.44 0.28
CA PHE A 140 -12.19 17.51 0.17
C PHE A 140 -11.26 17.90 -0.97
N GLY A 141 -10.01 17.49 -0.88
CA GLY A 141 -8.99 17.73 -1.88
C GLY A 141 -7.84 18.58 -1.34
N ARG A 142 -6.92 18.95 -2.23
CA ARG A 142 -5.80 19.81 -1.88
C ARG A 142 -6.32 21.22 -1.56
N LYS A 143 -5.93 21.77 -0.41
CA LYS A 143 -6.26 23.15 -0.06
C LYS A 143 -5.75 24.10 -1.14
N PRO A 144 -6.54 25.14 -1.52
CA PRO A 144 -6.06 26.19 -2.40
C PRO A 144 -4.73 26.74 -1.86
N LYS A 145 -3.80 27.05 -2.74
CA LYS A 145 -2.51 27.60 -2.35
C LYS A 145 -2.64 29.08 -1.93
N LEU A 146 -3.64 29.75 -2.46
CA LEU A 146 -3.98 31.14 -2.16
C LEU A 146 -5.18 31.16 -1.21
N SER A 147 -5.14 32.02 -0.20
CA SER A 147 -6.29 32.41 0.59
C SER A 147 -7.28 33.25 -0.24
N LYS A 148 -8.50 33.44 0.25
CA LYS A 148 -9.49 34.29 -0.43
C LYS A 148 -8.98 35.71 -0.67
N GLN A 149 -8.31 36.30 0.33
CA GLN A 149 -7.75 37.65 0.25
C GLN A 149 -6.62 37.73 -0.81
N GLU A 150 -5.75 36.73 -0.86
CA GLU A 150 -4.70 36.65 -1.87
C GLU A 150 -5.27 36.41 -3.27
N GLU A 151 -6.35 35.64 -3.40
CA GLU A 151 -7.07 35.49 -4.67
C GLU A 151 -7.70 36.78 -5.18
N GLU A 152 -8.31 37.56 -4.29
CA GLU A 152 -8.89 38.87 -4.58
C GLU A 152 -7.79 39.87 -4.97
N SER A 153 -6.69 39.90 -4.21
CA SER A 153 -5.51 40.71 -4.53
C SER A 153 -4.90 40.33 -5.88
N LEU A 154 -4.74 39.05 -6.16
CA LEU A 154 -4.24 38.59 -7.46
C LEU A 154 -5.19 39.01 -8.60
N ALA A 155 -6.49 38.96 -8.37
CA ALA A 155 -7.48 39.40 -9.36
C ALA A 155 -7.40 40.89 -9.67
N SER A 156 -7.18 41.76 -8.67
CA SER A 156 -6.99 43.23 -8.88
C SER A 156 -5.70 43.47 -9.67
N TRP A 157 -4.59 42.86 -9.30
CA TRP A 157 -3.33 43.01 -10.04
C TRP A 157 -3.40 42.52 -11.51
N ILE A 158 -4.21 41.48 -11.78
CA ILE A 158 -4.46 41.03 -13.15
C ILE A 158 -5.25 42.08 -13.95
N LYS A 159 -6.21 42.78 -13.31
CA LYS A 159 -7.01 43.81 -13.99
C LYS A 159 -6.23 45.10 -14.25
N GLU A 160 -5.29 45.43 -13.37
CA GLU A 160 -4.46 46.64 -13.50
C GLU A 160 -3.42 46.50 -14.58
N GLU A 161 -3.10 45.27 -15.05
CA GLU A 161 -2.11 44.95 -16.10
C GLU A 161 -0.69 45.55 -15.88
N THR A 162 -0.37 45.91 -14.63
CA THR A 162 0.88 46.58 -14.27
C THR A 162 2.06 45.62 -14.14
N LEU A 163 1.82 44.33 -13.96
CA LEU A 163 2.83 43.29 -13.78
C LEU A 163 2.69 42.18 -14.80
N SER A 164 3.85 41.64 -15.22
CA SER A 164 3.89 40.45 -16.06
C SER A 164 3.38 39.23 -15.31
N LYS A 165 2.98 38.20 -16.04
CA LYS A 165 2.48 36.92 -15.46
C LYS A 165 3.55 36.19 -14.64
N GLN A 166 4.82 36.42 -14.94
CA GLN A 166 5.95 35.88 -14.19
C GLN A 166 6.14 36.61 -12.86
N GLU A 167 6.10 37.95 -12.86
CA GLU A 167 6.17 38.74 -11.65
C GLU A 167 4.99 38.50 -10.71
N LEU A 168 3.78 38.32 -11.25
CA LEU A 168 2.61 37.90 -10.45
C LEU A 168 2.81 36.52 -9.83
N ALA A 169 3.38 35.57 -10.56
CA ALA A 169 3.65 34.24 -10.05
C ALA A 169 4.65 34.27 -8.88
N GLU A 170 5.70 35.06 -8.99
CA GLU A 170 6.70 35.29 -7.94
C GLU A 170 6.11 35.99 -6.73
N LYS A 171 5.40 37.11 -6.94
CA LYS A 171 4.77 37.92 -5.88
C LYS A 171 3.81 37.10 -4.99
N PHE A 172 3.01 36.22 -5.60
CA PHE A 172 2.04 35.36 -4.89
C PHE A 172 2.56 33.95 -4.59
N ASN A 173 3.83 33.69 -4.85
CA ASN A 173 4.48 32.40 -4.66
C ASN A 173 3.67 31.23 -5.25
N VAL A 174 3.15 31.40 -6.46
CA VAL A 174 2.41 30.39 -7.22
C VAL A 174 3.10 30.05 -8.54
N SER A 175 2.66 29.03 -9.24
CA SER A 175 3.16 28.77 -10.59
C SER A 175 2.52 29.73 -11.60
N VAL A 176 3.24 30.03 -12.66
CA VAL A 176 2.73 30.83 -13.80
C VAL A 176 1.43 30.20 -14.35
N THR A 177 1.34 28.87 -14.36
CA THR A 177 0.11 28.12 -14.73
C THR A 177 -1.06 28.46 -13.84
N THR A 178 -0.85 28.75 -12.54
CA THR A 178 -1.89 29.17 -11.62
C THR A 178 -2.41 30.55 -11.98
N VAL A 179 -1.53 31.48 -12.35
CA VAL A 179 -1.89 32.82 -12.82
C VAL A 179 -2.74 32.71 -14.11
N TYR A 180 -2.30 31.94 -15.10
CA TYR A 180 -3.06 31.72 -16.33
C TYR A 180 -4.47 31.18 -16.07
N ARG A 181 -4.58 30.19 -15.17
CA ARG A 181 -5.88 29.60 -14.80
C ARG A 181 -6.79 30.64 -14.15
N ARG A 182 -6.25 31.54 -13.34
CA ARG A 182 -7.04 32.62 -12.71
C ARG A 182 -7.52 33.63 -13.73
N ILE A 183 -6.67 34.05 -14.66
CA ILE A 183 -7.04 34.92 -15.79
C ILE A 183 -8.19 34.30 -16.60
N ALA A 184 -8.10 33.00 -16.91
CA ALA A 184 -9.14 32.31 -17.65
C ALA A 184 -10.49 32.24 -16.87
N THR A 185 -10.42 32.14 -15.53
CA THR A 185 -11.62 32.15 -14.68
C THR A 185 -12.27 33.54 -14.63
N LEU A 186 -11.47 34.61 -14.51
CA LEU A 186 -11.97 35.98 -14.51
C LEU A 186 -12.66 36.36 -15.82
N LYS A 187 -12.05 35.99 -16.96
CA LYS A 187 -12.68 36.21 -18.28
C LYS A 187 -14.01 35.48 -18.49
N LYS A 188 -14.21 34.33 -17.80
CA LYS A 188 -15.48 33.60 -17.86
C LYS A 188 -16.58 34.19 -16.96
N SER A 189 -16.21 34.96 -15.94
CA SER A 189 -17.16 35.61 -15.02
C SER A 189 -17.61 36.99 -15.51
N GLU A 190 -17.03 37.52 -16.57
CA GLU A 190 -17.36 38.80 -17.20
C GLU A 190 -18.22 38.67 -18.46
N VAL A 191 -18.60 37.43 -18.85
CA VAL A 191 -19.53 37.05 -19.92
C VAL A 191 -20.81 36.50 -19.29
#